data_3a41def88ef128dd3090f3834b6ae3f5
#
_entry.id   3a41def88ef128dd3090f3834b6ae3f5
#
_cell.length_a   1.000
_cell.length_b   1.000
_cell.length_c   1.000
_cell.angle_alpha   90.00
_cell.angle_beta   90.00
_cell.angle_gamma   90.00
#
_symmetry.space_group_name_H-M   'P 1'
#
loop_
_entity.id
_entity.type
_entity.pdbx_description
1 polymer ?
#
loop_
_entity_poly.entity_id
_entity_poly.type
_entity_poly.pdbx_seq_one_letter_code
_entity_poly.pdbx_strand_id
1 'polypeptide(L)'
;QAPGSFLNFLDDVLTATRPYFLGEGYGGFEAKAKKRHYAPGKALVGPDMLGGIEDIFVTAHAIESGMRVVAVQHGGNYGMVRTDIDAELGEYSQDQFITWGWNEHGDYNGRFPPLPSPLLSQYHMRHKERRDQLILVSGQHHLVAFRVSSWPQPLQWIEMRNEKLSFFRGLRKEIFSRTYYRPYFDDGPSLETRNYFLNQLP
;
A
#
# COMPACT_ATOMS: atom_id res chain seq x y z
N GLN A 1 22.74 -11.94 35.41
CA GLN A 1 23.41 -12.02 34.10
C GLN A 1 24.02 -10.67 33.77
N ALA A 2 25.25 -10.63 33.33
CA ALA A 2 25.95 -9.40 33.01
C ALA A 2 25.35 -8.75 31.76
N PRO A 3 25.24 -7.39 31.70
CA PRO A 3 24.71 -6.66 30.53
C PRO A 3 25.40 -7.04 29.21
N GLY A 4 26.64 -7.49 29.24
CA GLY A 4 27.41 -7.93 28.08
C GLY A 4 26.85 -9.18 27.36
N SER A 5 26.15 -10.08 28.06
CA SER A 5 25.61 -11.31 27.44
C SER A 5 24.40 -11.03 26.53
N PHE A 6 23.58 -10.06 26.87
CA PHE A 6 22.46 -9.66 26.00
C PHE A 6 22.93 -8.89 24.75
N LEU A 7 23.89 -8.00 24.93
CA LEU A 7 24.47 -7.27 23.80
C LEU A 7 25.20 -8.19 22.82
N ASN A 8 25.95 -9.18 23.32
CA ASN A 8 26.59 -10.17 22.46
C ASN A 8 25.54 -11.01 21.71
N PHE A 9 24.48 -11.47 22.39
CA PHE A 9 23.36 -12.19 21.76
C PHE A 9 22.70 -11.33 20.68
N LEU A 10 22.46 -10.05 20.96
CA LEU A 10 21.84 -9.13 20.00
C LEU A 10 22.74 -8.94 18.78
N ASP A 11 24.04 -8.78 18.97
CA ASP A 11 25.01 -8.63 17.88
C ASP A 11 25.06 -9.89 16.99
N ASP A 12 25.08 -11.07 17.60
CA ASP A 12 25.00 -12.35 16.89
C ASP A 12 23.72 -12.48 16.07
N VAL A 13 22.56 -12.12 16.65
CA VAL A 13 21.26 -12.17 15.96
C VAL A 13 21.23 -11.18 14.83
N LEU A 14 21.62 -9.93 15.04
CA LEU A 14 21.64 -8.89 14.01
C LEU A 14 22.59 -9.27 12.86
N THR A 15 23.73 -9.85 13.18
CA THR A 15 24.68 -10.33 12.17
C THR A 15 24.10 -11.49 11.37
N ALA A 16 23.49 -12.47 12.03
CA ALA A 16 22.91 -13.65 11.39
C ALA A 16 21.65 -13.35 10.58
N THR A 17 20.88 -12.33 10.98
CA THR A 17 19.61 -11.96 10.33
C THR A 17 19.71 -10.73 9.43
N ARG A 18 20.90 -10.14 9.31
CA ARG A 18 21.12 -8.97 8.48
C ARG A 18 20.69 -9.24 7.02
N PRO A 19 19.81 -8.42 6.45
CA PRO A 19 19.42 -8.56 5.04
C PRO A 19 20.64 -8.48 4.11
N TYR A 20 20.68 -9.32 3.09
CA TYR A 20 21.77 -9.39 2.11
C TYR A 20 22.17 -8.02 1.54
N PHE A 21 21.17 -7.17 1.24
CA PHE A 21 21.42 -5.85 0.67
C PHE A 21 22.04 -4.83 1.65
N LEU A 22 21.99 -5.10 2.96
CA LEU A 22 22.68 -4.30 4.00
C LEU A 22 24.07 -4.85 4.33
N GLY A 23 24.46 -5.93 3.70
CA GLY A 23 25.73 -6.61 3.89
C GLY A 23 26.48 -6.84 2.57
N GLU A 24 26.60 -8.10 2.22
CA GLU A 24 27.40 -8.55 1.08
C GLU A 24 26.91 -8.00 -0.26
N GLY A 25 25.61 -7.74 -0.39
CA GLY A 25 24.98 -7.21 -1.60
C GLY A 25 25.06 -5.70 -1.74
N TYR A 26 25.40 -4.97 -0.67
CA TYR A 26 25.34 -3.50 -0.64
C TYR A 26 26.08 -2.86 -1.82
N GLY A 27 27.35 -3.19 -1.98
CA GLY A 27 28.19 -2.63 -3.05
C GLY A 27 27.65 -2.90 -4.47
N GLY A 28 26.99 -4.03 -4.67
CA GLY A 28 26.36 -4.38 -5.95
C GLY A 28 25.16 -3.49 -6.26
N PHE A 29 24.27 -3.26 -5.29
CA PHE A 29 23.11 -2.37 -5.45
C PHE A 29 23.53 -0.91 -5.59
N GLU A 30 24.49 -0.46 -4.78
CA GLU A 30 25.07 0.88 -4.88
C GLU A 30 25.69 1.13 -6.26
N ALA A 31 26.50 0.19 -6.75
CA ALA A 31 27.12 0.30 -8.08
C ALA A 31 26.09 0.36 -9.22
N LYS A 32 24.97 -0.37 -9.10
CA LYS A 32 23.86 -0.27 -10.04
C LYS A 32 23.20 1.11 -10.00
N ALA A 33 22.92 1.62 -8.81
CA ALA A 33 22.31 2.94 -8.64
C ALA A 33 23.22 4.05 -9.23
N LYS A 34 24.52 3.99 -8.94
CA LYS A 34 25.53 4.94 -9.46
C LYS A 34 25.70 4.95 -10.98
N LYS A 35 25.24 3.92 -11.69
CA LYS A 35 25.19 3.95 -13.16
C LYS A 35 24.13 4.88 -13.73
N ARG A 36 23.16 5.27 -12.93
CA ARG A 36 22.15 6.26 -13.32
C ARG A 36 22.73 7.66 -13.18
N HIS A 37 22.65 8.43 -14.23
CA HIS A 37 23.11 9.82 -14.22
C HIS A 37 21.97 10.75 -13.82
N TYR A 38 22.16 11.43 -12.72
CA TYR A 38 21.20 12.41 -12.19
C TYR A 38 21.76 13.82 -12.35
N ALA A 39 20.89 14.77 -12.69
CA ALA A 39 21.25 16.17 -12.81
C ALA A 39 20.83 16.91 -11.54
N PRO A 40 21.74 17.61 -10.85
CA PRO A 40 21.40 18.46 -9.70
C PRO A 40 20.28 19.45 -10.02
N GLY A 41 19.39 19.68 -9.07
CA GLY A 41 18.26 20.60 -9.24
C GLY A 41 17.08 20.05 -10.04
N LYS A 42 17.15 18.79 -10.50
CA LYS A 42 16.00 18.04 -11.05
C LYS A 42 15.25 17.32 -9.95
N ALA A 43 14.11 16.73 -10.29
CA ALA A 43 13.33 15.92 -9.36
C ALA A 43 13.22 14.48 -9.87
N LEU A 44 13.33 13.53 -8.94
CA LEU A 44 12.90 12.16 -9.11
C LEU A 44 11.45 12.09 -8.65
N VAL A 45 10.54 11.70 -9.53
CA VAL A 45 9.10 11.64 -9.23
C VAL A 45 8.61 10.22 -9.48
N GLY A 46 7.91 9.65 -8.53
CA GLY A 46 7.32 8.32 -8.72
C GLY A 46 6.50 7.84 -7.54
N PRO A 47 5.66 6.83 -7.77
CA PRO A 47 5.04 6.08 -6.70
C PRO A 47 6.07 5.12 -6.09
N ASP A 48 5.85 4.75 -4.85
CA ASP A 48 6.55 3.65 -4.17
C ASP A 48 8.09 3.67 -4.34
N MET A 49 8.67 4.82 -3.97
CA MET A 49 10.14 5.04 -4.04
C MET A 49 10.94 4.06 -3.18
N LEU A 50 10.29 3.34 -2.29
CA LEU A 50 10.88 2.37 -1.37
C LEU A 50 10.32 0.95 -1.55
N GLY A 51 9.52 0.71 -2.59
CA GLY A 51 8.84 -0.56 -2.83
C GLY A 51 9.75 -1.73 -3.18
N GLY A 52 10.95 -1.44 -3.66
CA GLY A 52 11.96 -2.43 -3.96
C GLY A 52 13.35 -2.05 -3.46
N ILE A 53 14.20 -3.05 -3.23
CA ILE A 53 15.58 -2.81 -2.78
C ILE A 53 16.33 -1.91 -3.77
N GLU A 54 16.17 -2.14 -5.07
CA GLU A 54 16.83 -1.31 -6.10
C GLU A 54 16.32 0.13 -6.06
N ASP A 55 15.02 0.34 -5.79
CA ASP A 55 14.40 1.66 -5.72
C ASP A 55 14.93 2.46 -4.53
N ILE A 56 15.18 1.81 -3.40
CA ILE A 56 15.80 2.42 -2.22
C ILE A 56 17.18 2.98 -2.57
N PHE A 57 18.03 2.17 -3.22
CA PHE A 57 19.38 2.61 -3.62
C PHE A 57 19.36 3.70 -4.68
N VAL A 58 18.42 3.62 -5.62
CA VAL A 58 18.22 4.66 -6.65
C VAL A 58 17.78 5.96 -6.03
N THR A 59 16.84 5.92 -5.10
CA THR A 59 16.35 7.10 -4.38
C THR A 59 17.45 7.73 -3.53
N ALA A 60 18.20 6.93 -2.77
CA ALA A 60 19.34 7.41 -2.00
C ALA A 60 20.39 8.09 -2.88
N HIS A 61 20.76 7.46 -4.00
CA HIS A 61 21.72 8.05 -4.94
C HIS A 61 21.22 9.33 -5.59
N ALA A 62 19.92 9.43 -5.88
CA ALA A 62 19.31 10.66 -6.40
C ALA A 62 19.43 11.81 -5.38
N ILE A 63 19.13 11.55 -4.10
CA ILE A 63 19.26 12.52 -3.01
C ILE A 63 20.71 12.98 -2.85
N GLU A 64 21.66 12.05 -2.82
CA GLU A 64 23.11 12.36 -2.74
C GLU A 64 23.59 13.18 -3.94
N SER A 65 22.96 13.01 -5.09
CA SER A 65 23.25 13.77 -6.31
C SER A 65 22.59 15.17 -6.34
N GLY A 66 21.92 15.59 -5.27
CA GLY A 66 21.25 16.89 -5.16
C GLY A 66 19.92 16.98 -5.91
N MET A 67 19.29 15.87 -6.21
CA MET A 67 17.92 15.85 -6.74
C MET A 67 16.91 16.01 -5.61
N ARG A 68 15.76 16.56 -5.95
CA ARG A 68 14.57 16.47 -5.08
C ARG A 68 13.88 15.14 -5.31
N VAL A 69 13.29 14.60 -4.26
CA VAL A 69 12.45 13.40 -4.34
C VAL A 69 11.01 13.77 -4.05
N VAL A 70 10.15 13.43 -5.00
CA VAL A 70 8.72 13.69 -4.93
C VAL A 70 7.99 12.36 -5.02
N ALA A 71 7.49 11.89 -3.89
CA ALA A 71 6.66 10.70 -3.85
C ALA A 71 5.23 11.01 -4.28
N VAL A 72 4.53 10.03 -4.82
CA VAL A 72 3.17 10.20 -5.35
C VAL A 72 2.27 9.14 -4.76
N GLN A 73 1.12 9.52 -4.23
CA GLN A 73 0.11 8.60 -3.76
C GLN A 73 -0.22 7.55 -4.83
N HIS A 74 -0.20 6.27 -4.46
CA HIS A 74 -0.48 5.17 -5.38
C HIS A 74 -1.61 4.24 -4.89
N GLY A 75 -2.14 4.48 -3.69
CA GLY A 75 -3.20 3.68 -3.08
C GLY A 75 -4.24 4.51 -2.35
N GLY A 76 -5.24 3.84 -1.77
CA GLY A 76 -6.37 4.46 -1.09
C GLY A 76 -6.19 4.68 0.42
N ASN A 77 -5.16 4.13 1.05
CA ASN A 77 -4.99 4.18 2.51
C ASN A 77 -4.40 5.50 3.00
N TYR A 78 -3.66 6.20 2.16
CA TYR A 78 -3.00 7.46 2.49
C TYR A 78 -4.00 8.53 2.96
N GLY A 79 -3.70 9.15 4.08
CA GLY A 79 -4.57 10.16 4.70
C GLY A 79 -5.83 9.60 5.37
N MET A 80 -6.09 8.30 5.31
CA MET A 80 -7.26 7.64 5.93
C MET A 80 -6.93 6.95 7.24
N VAL A 81 -5.73 6.41 7.38
CA VAL A 81 -5.26 5.78 8.61
C VAL A 81 -4.39 6.76 9.38
N ARG A 82 -4.52 6.74 10.71
CA ARG A 82 -3.78 7.67 11.58
C ARG A 82 -2.28 7.42 11.55
N THR A 83 -1.88 6.16 11.45
CA THR A 83 -0.49 5.75 11.44
C THR A 83 -0.26 4.79 10.29
N ASP A 84 0.59 5.19 9.36
CA ASP A 84 1.06 4.39 8.24
C ASP A 84 2.59 4.44 8.25
N ILE A 85 3.20 3.46 8.91
CA ILE A 85 4.65 3.46 9.18
C ILE A 85 5.44 3.48 7.86
N ASP A 86 5.00 2.74 6.85
CA ASP A 86 5.69 2.66 5.57
C ASP A 86 5.66 4.02 4.84
N ALA A 87 4.49 4.67 4.86
CA ALA A 87 4.35 6.01 4.28
C ALA A 87 5.12 7.07 5.09
N GLU A 88 4.99 7.06 6.42
CA GLU A 88 5.61 8.06 7.30
C GLU A 88 7.13 8.01 7.26
N LEU A 89 7.74 6.82 7.32
CA LEU A 89 9.19 6.65 7.28
C LEU A 89 9.76 6.78 5.87
N GLY A 90 9.01 6.40 4.86
CA GLY A 90 9.48 6.37 3.48
C GLY A 90 9.02 7.56 2.64
N GLU A 91 7.73 7.62 2.37
CA GLU A 91 7.18 8.50 1.34
C GLU A 91 6.93 9.92 1.84
N TYR A 92 6.38 10.08 3.07
CA TYR A 92 6.12 11.40 3.65
C TYR A 92 7.41 12.12 4.08
N SER A 93 8.50 11.38 4.28
CA SER A 93 9.81 11.93 4.60
C SER A 93 10.51 12.58 3.41
N GLN A 94 9.99 12.43 2.20
CA GLN A 94 10.55 13.01 1.00
C GLN A 94 10.29 14.53 0.92
N ASP A 95 10.89 15.22 -0.07
CA ASP A 95 10.70 16.67 -0.25
C ASP A 95 9.23 17.07 -0.42
N GLN A 96 8.46 16.23 -1.10
CA GLN A 96 7.02 16.36 -1.25
C GLN A 96 6.36 14.99 -1.42
N PHE A 97 5.11 14.87 -0.97
CA PHE A 97 4.24 13.74 -1.26
C PHE A 97 2.97 14.24 -1.95
N ILE A 98 2.82 13.96 -3.23
CA ILE A 98 1.64 14.36 -4.01
C ILE A 98 0.46 13.47 -3.64
N THR A 99 -0.60 14.09 -3.15
CA THR A 99 -1.82 13.40 -2.68
C THR A 99 -2.94 13.42 -3.70
N TRP A 100 -3.95 12.57 -3.52
CA TRP A 100 -5.17 12.59 -4.32
C TRP A 100 -6.27 13.45 -3.68
N GLY A 101 -6.02 14.75 -3.55
CA GLY A 101 -7.02 15.74 -3.18
C GLY A 101 -7.08 16.12 -1.70
N TRP A 102 -6.21 15.58 -0.86
CA TRP A 102 -6.06 15.98 0.54
C TRP A 102 -4.72 16.70 0.76
N ASN A 103 -4.62 17.57 1.76
CA ASN A 103 -3.44 18.42 2.00
C ASN A 103 -2.96 18.41 3.45
N GLU A 104 -3.63 17.67 4.31
CA GLU A 104 -3.31 17.56 5.73
C GLU A 104 -3.34 16.10 6.15
N HIS A 105 -2.46 15.70 7.02
CA HIS A 105 -2.42 14.37 7.60
C HIS A 105 -2.10 14.44 9.09
N GLY A 106 -3.13 14.40 9.94
CA GLY A 106 -3.02 14.24 11.39
C GLY A 106 -1.90 15.05 12.04
N ASP A 107 -0.99 14.33 12.67
CA ASP A 107 0.16 14.89 13.39
C ASP A 107 1.42 15.05 12.52
N TYR A 108 1.34 14.76 11.21
CA TYR A 108 2.50 14.80 10.32
C TYR A 108 2.61 16.12 9.55
N ASN A 109 3.76 16.79 9.67
CA ASN A 109 4.05 18.09 9.05
C ASN A 109 4.70 17.97 7.67
N GLY A 110 4.26 17.03 6.85
CA GLY A 110 4.76 16.86 5.48
C GLY A 110 4.25 17.93 4.52
N ARG A 111 4.84 17.97 3.33
CA ARG A 111 4.36 18.77 2.20
C ARG A 111 3.46 17.93 1.32
N PHE A 112 2.16 18.17 1.39
CA PHE A 112 1.12 17.38 0.73
C PHE A 112 0.38 18.20 -0.33
N PRO A 113 0.98 18.47 -1.52
CA PRO A 113 0.27 19.16 -2.59
C PRO A 113 -0.84 18.26 -3.15
N PRO A 114 -2.11 18.72 -3.11
CA PRO A 114 -3.22 17.94 -3.61
C PRO A 114 -3.32 18.04 -5.14
N LEU A 115 -3.34 16.89 -5.82
CA LEU A 115 -3.60 16.77 -7.25
C LEU A 115 -4.69 15.74 -7.51
N PRO A 116 -5.41 15.81 -8.64
CA PRO A 116 -6.30 14.74 -9.04
C PRO A 116 -5.54 13.44 -9.30
N SER A 117 -6.11 12.30 -8.89
CA SER A 117 -5.55 10.99 -9.26
C SER A 117 -5.50 10.84 -10.79
N PRO A 118 -4.33 10.58 -11.40
CA PRO A 118 -4.23 10.44 -12.85
C PRO A 118 -5.13 9.33 -13.41
N LEU A 119 -5.17 8.19 -12.70
CA LEU A 119 -5.98 7.03 -13.10
C LEU A 119 -7.49 7.35 -13.03
N LEU A 120 -7.96 7.89 -11.91
CA LEU A 120 -9.37 8.22 -11.75
C LEU A 120 -9.80 9.33 -12.70
N SER A 121 -8.94 10.31 -12.97
CA SER A 121 -9.20 11.36 -13.96
C SER A 121 -9.36 10.79 -15.37
N GLN A 122 -8.51 9.84 -15.74
CA GLN A 122 -8.63 9.15 -17.03
C GLN A 122 -9.95 8.38 -17.16
N TYR A 123 -10.36 7.67 -16.10
CA TYR A 123 -11.66 6.98 -16.09
C TYR A 123 -12.84 7.95 -16.13
N HIS A 124 -12.77 9.04 -15.37
CA HIS A 124 -13.82 10.06 -15.38
C HIS A 124 -14.04 10.67 -16.77
N MET A 125 -12.98 10.90 -17.53
CA MET A 125 -13.10 11.39 -18.91
C MET A 125 -13.71 10.38 -19.87
N ARG A 126 -13.55 9.08 -19.63
CA ARG A 126 -14.05 8.00 -20.50
C ARG A 126 -15.49 7.61 -20.18
N HIS A 127 -15.90 7.66 -18.92
CA HIS A 127 -17.19 7.15 -18.45
C HIS A 127 -18.13 8.31 -18.10
N LYS A 128 -18.92 8.74 -19.10
CA LYS A 128 -19.92 9.81 -18.93
C LYS A 128 -21.30 9.31 -18.51
N GLU A 129 -21.60 8.03 -18.71
CA GLU A 129 -22.90 7.45 -18.38
C GLU A 129 -22.98 7.05 -16.91
N ARG A 130 -23.94 7.62 -16.20
CA ARG A 130 -24.31 7.15 -14.86
C ARG A 130 -25.28 5.99 -15.00
N ARG A 131 -24.93 4.84 -14.46
CA ARG A 131 -25.85 3.71 -14.34
C ARG A 131 -26.46 3.72 -12.95
N ASP A 132 -27.74 3.44 -12.86
CA ASP A 132 -28.42 3.29 -11.58
C ASP A 132 -28.17 1.88 -11.00
N GLN A 133 -26.92 1.62 -10.67
CA GLN A 133 -26.41 0.36 -10.17
C GLN A 133 -25.54 0.60 -8.95
N LEU A 134 -25.66 -0.27 -7.95
CA LEU A 134 -24.78 -0.35 -6.81
C LEU A 134 -23.76 -1.46 -7.04
N ILE A 135 -22.50 -1.17 -6.92
CA ILE A 135 -21.43 -2.17 -7.03
C ILE A 135 -20.70 -2.26 -5.70
N LEU A 136 -20.75 -3.41 -5.06
CA LEU A 136 -19.92 -3.74 -3.91
C LEU A 136 -18.65 -4.41 -4.41
N VAL A 137 -17.51 -3.75 -4.18
CA VAL A 137 -16.20 -4.27 -4.54
C VAL A 137 -15.56 -4.89 -3.32
N SER A 138 -15.05 -6.11 -3.43
CA SER A 138 -14.31 -6.78 -2.37
C SER A 138 -12.81 -6.72 -2.58
N GLY A 139 -12.05 -6.93 -1.50
CA GLY A 139 -10.61 -7.16 -1.53
C GLY A 139 -10.26 -8.64 -1.57
N GLN A 140 -9.00 -8.95 -1.83
CA GLN A 140 -8.48 -10.31 -1.69
C GLN A 140 -8.25 -10.62 -0.21
N HIS A 141 -8.74 -11.77 0.22
CA HIS A 141 -8.61 -12.22 1.60
C HIS A 141 -7.82 -13.52 1.62
N HIS A 142 -6.61 -13.47 2.13
CA HIS A 142 -5.79 -14.67 2.28
C HIS A 142 -6.27 -15.50 3.47
N LEU A 143 -6.46 -16.80 3.24
CA LEU A 143 -6.82 -17.77 4.30
C LEU A 143 -5.72 -17.91 5.34
N VAL A 144 -4.48 -17.63 4.97
CA VAL A 144 -3.30 -17.74 5.82
C VAL A 144 -2.59 -16.41 5.87
N ALA A 145 -2.36 -15.90 7.07
CA ALA A 145 -1.50 -14.74 7.27
C ALA A 145 -0.06 -15.13 6.94
N PHE A 146 0.51 -14.55 5.91
CA PHE A 146 1.90 -14.78 5.49
C PHE A 146 2.87 -13.72 6.03
N ARG A 147 2.34 -12.71 6.71
CA ARG A 147 3.12 -11.66 7.40
C ARG A 147 2.51 -11.38 8.76
N VAL A 148 3.34 -11.11 9.75
CA VAL A 148 2.87 -10.71 11.09
C VAL A 148 2.08 -9.41 11.04
N SER A 149 2.43 -8.52 10.11
CA SER A 149 1.74 -7.25 9.85
C SER A 149 0.59 -7.34 8.86
N SER A 150 0.15 -8.55 8.47
CA SER A 150 -0.99 -8.71 7.56
C SER A 150 -2.25 -8.15 8.20
N TRP A 151 -2.90 -7.24 7.52
CA TRP A 151 -4.10 -6.54 7.96
C TRP A 151 -5.19 -6.63 6.91
N PRO A 152 -6.41 -6.99 7.26
CA PRO A 152 -6.89 -7.55 8.55
C PRO A 152 -6.36 -8.97 8.83
N GLN A 153 -6.45 -9.38 10.10
CA GLN A 153 -6.12 -10.75 10.51
C GLN A 153 -7.16 -11.76 10.01
N PRO A 154 -6.82 -13.05 9.86
CA PRO A 154 -7.74 -14.05 9.28
C PRO A 154 -9.12 -14.13 9.95
N LEU A 155 -9.22 -13.98 11.27
CA LEU A 155 -10.50 -13.96 11.96
C LEU A 155 -11.35 -12.73 11.61
N GLN A 156 -10.73 -11.58 11.45
CA GLN A 156 -11.41 -10.35 11.02
C GLN A 156 -11.99 -10.48 9.61
N TRP A 157 -11.37 -11.27 8.74
CA TRP A 157 -11.91 -11.56 7.42
C TRP A 157 -13.25 -12.28 7.47
N ILE A 158 -13.40 -13.23 8.39
CA ILE A 158 -14.67 -13.95 8.60
C ILE A 158 -15.75 -12.97 9.07
N GLU A 159 -15.44 -12.10 10.00
CA GLU A 159 -16.34 -11.07 10.47
C GLU A 159 -16.75 -10.12 9.34
N MET A 160 -15.79 -9.59 8.60
CA MET A 160 -16.05 -8.70 7.46
C MET A 160 -16.91 -9.37 6.37
N ARG A 161 -16.69 -10.65 6.10
CA ARG A 161 -17.54 -11.43 5.19
C ARG A 161 -18.97 -11.54 5.70
N ASN A 162 -19.14 -11.81 6.98
CA ASN A 162 -20.46 -11.92 7.61
C ASN A 162 -21.18 -10.56 7.63
N GLU A 163 -20.47 -9.48 7.86
CA GLU A 163 -21.00 -8.11 7.77
C GLU A 163 -21.45 -7.76 6.35
N LYS A 164 -20.69 -8.14 5.32
CA LYS A 164 -21.12 -7.99 3.93
C LYS A 164 -22.41 -8.74 3.62
N LEU A 165 -22.53 -9.98 4.12
CA LEU A 165 -23.79 -10.75 3.99
C LEU A 165 -24.95 -10.05 4.69
N SER A 166 -24.73 -9.57 5.91
CA SER A 166 -25.74 -8.82 6.66
C SER A 166 -26.14 -7.54 5.93
N PHE A 167 -25.19 -6.83 5.35
CA PHE A 167 -25.46 -5.67 4.51
C PHE A 167 -26.36 -6.03 3.32
N PHE A 168 -26.01 -7.06 2.55
CA PHE A 168 -26.84 -7.49 1.42
C PHE A 168 -28.25 -7.89 1.83
N ARG A 169 -28.40 -8.65 2.91
CA ARG A 169 -29.70 -9.07 3.44
C ARG A 169 -30.55 -7.91 3.98
N GLY A 170 -29.90 -6.84 4.45
CA GLY A 170 -30.55 -5.62 4.92
C GLY A 170 -30.99 -4.66 3.80
N LEU A 171 -30.59 -4.90 2.55
CA LEU A 171 -30.99 -4.04 1.44
C LEU A 171 -32.47 -4.22 1.12
N ARG A 172 -33.16 -3.11 0.83
CA ARG A 172 -34.50 -3.16 0.28
C ARG A 172 -34.48 -3.87 -1.09
N LYS A 173 -35.54 -4.59 -1.41
CA LYS A 173 -35.64 -5.41 -2.63
C LYS A 173 -35.29 -4.65 -3.90
N GLU A 174 -35.74 -3.39 -4.01
CA GLU A 174 -35.48 -2.51 -5.16
C GLU A 174 -34.00 -2.14 -5.29
N ILE A 175 -33.29 -2.05 -4.18
CA ILE A 175 -31.85 -1.78 -4.17
C ILE A 175 -31.09 -3.07 -4.46
N PHE A 176 -31.49 -4.16 -3.81
CA PHE A 176 -30.84 -5.46 -3.99
C PHE A 176 -30.87 -5.91 -5.45
N SER A 177 -32.01 -5.74 -6.16
CA SER A 177 -32.17 -6.15 -7.57
C SER A 177 -31.23 -5.44 -8.55
N ARG A 178 -30.65 -4.31 -8.18
CA ARG A 178 -29.67 -3.55 -8.97
C ARG A 178 -28.28 -3.50 -8.34
N THR A 179 -28.04 -4.36 -7.34
CA THR A 179 -26.77 -4.48 -6.67
C THR A 179 -25.94 -5.59 -7.28
N TYR A 180 -24.69 -5.29 -7.58
CA TYR A 180 -23.72 -6.22 -8.14
C TYR A 180 -22.58 -6.39 -7.14
N TYR A 181 -22.14 -7.63 -6.96
CA TYR A 181 -20.97 -7.94 -6.18
C TYR A 181 -19.80 -8.27 -7.11
N ARG A 182 -18.69 -7.56 -6.93
CA ARG A 182 -17.44 -7.82 -7.62
C ARG A 182 -16.44 -8.41 -6.64
N PRO A 183 -16.21 -9.74 -6.63
CA PRO A 183 -15.11 -10.35 -5.90
C PRO A 183 -13.76 -9.84 -6.44
N TYR A 184 -12.70 -9.95 -5.65
CA TYR A 184 -11.38 -9.55 -6.09
C TYR A 184 -10.83 -10.53 -7.14
N PHE A 185 -10.69 -11.80 -6.77
CA PHE A 185 -10.41 -12.92 -7.65
C PHE A 185 -11.17 -14.14 -7.17
N ASP A 186 -11.56 -15.02 -8.08
CA ASP A 186 -12.34 -16.24 -7.79
C ASP A 186 -11.52 -17.52 -8.03
N ASP A 187 -10.24 -17.41 -8.31
CA ASP A 187 -9.35 -18.47 -8.77
C ASP A 187 -8.37 -18.99 -7.70
N GLY A 188 -8.59 -18.66 -6.44
CA GLY A 188 -7.74 -19.08 -5.33
C GLY A 188 -8.50 -19.46 -4.06
N PRO A 189 -7.81 -19.94 -3.03
CA PRO A 189 -8.39 -20.25 -1.72
C PRO A 189 -8.83 -18.95 -1.03
N SER A 190 -9.93 -18.38 -1.47
CA SER A 190 -10.54 -17.18 -0.93
C SER A 190 -11.70 -17.50 -0.01
N LEU A 191 -11.85 -16.73 1.08
CA LEU A 191 -13.01 -16.82 1.98
C LEU A 191 -14.28 -16.22 1.36
N GLU A 192 -14.13 -15.41 0.31
CA GLU A 192 -15.22 -14.70 -0.35
C GLU A 192 -15.35 -15.15 -1.81
N THR A 193 -15.63 -16.44 -2.02
CA THR A 193 -15.89 -16.95 -3.35
C THR A 193 -17.26 -16.50 -3.85
N ARG A 194 -17.42 -16.38 -5.17
CA ARG A 194 -18.71 -16.17 -5.81
C ARG A 194 -19.76 -17.17 -5.31
N ASN A 195 -19.39 -18.43 -5.25
CA ASN A 195 -20.30 -19.51 -4.82
C ASN A 195 -20.74 -19.35 -3.36
N TYR A 196 -19.86 -18.84 -2.49
CA TYR A 196 -20.24 -18.58 -1.10
C TYR A 196 -21.40 -17.59 -1.03
N PHE A 197 -21.31 -16.46 -1.74
CA PHE A 197 -22.38 -15.45 -1.73
C PHE A 197 -23.64 -15.92 -2.45
N LEU A 198 -23.53 -16.63 -3.58
CA LEU A 198 -24.67 -17.17 -4.30
C LEU A 198 -25.47 -18.19 -3.45
N ASN A 199 -24.81 -18.95 -2.60
CA ASN A 199 -25.47 -19.92 -1.73
C ASN A 199 -26.09 -19.29 -0.46
N GLN A 200 -25.76 -18.05 -0.14
CA GLN A 200 -26.17 -17.37 1.09
C GLN A 200 -27.20 -16.25 0.85
N LEU A 201 -27.35 -15.81 -0.38
CA LEU A 201 -28.25 -14.72 -0.77
C LEU A 201 -29.45 -15.28 -1.53
N PRO A 202 -30.61 -14.59 -1.44
CA PRO A 202 -31.84 -15.01 -2.13
C PRO A 202 -31.72 -14.94 -3.65
#